data_e4300b6a58c5a9d19d405ceb0a02f717
#
_entry.id   e4300b6a58c5a9d19d405ceb0a02f717
#
_cell.length_a   1.000
_cell.length_b   1.000
_cell.length_c   1.000
_cell.angle_alpha   90.00
_cell.angle_beta   90.00
_cell.angle_gamma   90.00
#
_symmetry.space_group_name_H-M   'P 1'
#
loop_
_entity.id
_entity.type
_entity.pdbx_description
1 polymer ?
#
loop_
_entity_poly.entity_id
_entity_poly.type
_entity_poly.pdbx_seq_one_letter_code
_entity_poly.pdbx_strand_id
1 'polypeptide(L)'
;MNEKQARFAQEYIIDMNATQAAIRAGYSERTAYSQGERLLKHAEVRAEIARLRAKLSEKLEITAENVVKRWWEIATADPNELIQFRRHCCRYCHGEGHAYQWRDANEFAAALAAAKDQLDQGKKVGDDDETARAWMDRILSDAPIASKLPTDDGGYGFRRDREPHADCPNCDGEGVPDIHAADSRKLTGSARALYAGVKQTRDGFEIKMQDQGKALDNVARYLGLFKDRMEVNVTDRAAMIAAARKRAAAKRDE
;
A
#
# COMPACT_ATOMS: atom_id res chain seq x y z
N MET A 1 -45.09 -2.95 -16.95
CA MET A 1 -44.38 -3.48 -15.76
C MET A 1 -45.37 -3.66 -14.60
N ASN A 2 -45.41 -4.81 -13.95
CA ASN A 2 -46.26 -5.05 -12.77
C ASN A 2 -45.58 -4.63 -11.45
N GLU A 3 -46.36 -4.60 -10.33
CA GLU A 3 -45.86 -4.14 -9.04
C GLU A 3 -44.65 -4.96 -8.52
N LYS A 4 -44.69 -6.29 -8.67
CA LYS A 4 -43.58 -7.17 -8.26
C LYS A 4 -42.33 -6.93 -9.12
N GLN A 5 -42.49 -6.62 -10.40
CA GLN A 5 -41.37 -6.27 -11.29
C GLN A 5 -40.76 -4.90 -10.91
N ALA A 6 -41.61 -3.93 -10.55
CA ALA A 6 -41.12 -2.63 -10.07
C ALA A 6 -40.34 -2.76 -8.77
N ARG A 7 -40.88 -3.54 -7.82
CA ARG A 7 -40.20 -3.84 -6.56
C ARG A 7 -38.88 -4.58 -6.78
N PHE A 8 -38.87 -5.56 -7.69
CA PHE A 8 -37.62 -6.23 -8.07
C PHE A 8 -36.55 -5.25 -8.57
N ALA A 9 -36.91 -4.30 -9.42
CA ALA A 9 -35.98 -3.31 -9.92
C ALA A 9 -35.39 -2.44 -8.78
N GLN A 10 -36.23 -2.03 -7.82
CA GLN A 10 -35.80 -1.27 -6.63
C GLN A 10 -34.88 -2.08 -5.74
N GLU A 11 -35.22 -3.33 -5.47
CA GLU A 11 -34.43 -4.22 -4.60
C GLU A 11 -33.09 -4.63 -5.25
N TYR A 12 -33.09 -4.76 -6.58
CA TYR A 12 -31.87 -5.12 -7.33
C TYR A 12 -30.79 -4.06 -7.26
N ILE A 13 -31.12 -2.77 -7.13
CA ILE A 13 -30.15 -1.69 -7.07
C ILE A 13 -29.39 -1.68 -5.74
N ILE A 14 -29.94 -2.29 -4.68
CA ILE A 14 -29.32 -2.28 -3.35
C ILE A 14 -28.01 -3.08 -3.32
N ASP A 15 -28.01 -4.30 -3.88
CA ASP A 15 -26.91 -5.25 -3.80
C ASP A 15 -26.51 -5.91 -5.13
N MET A 16 -27.19 -5.57 -6.24
CA MET A 16 -26.98 -6.15 -7.55
C MET A 16 -27.17 -7.69 -7.59
N ASN A 17 -27.82 -8.26 -6.60
CA ASN A 17 -28.09 -9.69 -6.50
C ASN A 17 -29.50 -10.03 -6.98
N ALA A 18 -29.61 -10.59 -8.19
CA ALA A 18 -30.89 -10.90 -8.82
C ALA A 18 -31.74 -11.90 -8.02
N THR A 19 -31.12 -12.90 -7.42
CA THR A 19 -31.82 -13.91 -6.62
C THR A 19 -32.41 -13.30 -5.34
N GLN A 20 -31.60 -12.53 -4.60
CA GLN A 20 -32.04 -11.88 -3.38
C GLN A 20 -33.09 -10.80 -3.66
N ALA A 21 -32.91 -10.03 -4.73
CA ALA A 21 -33.89 -9.04 -5.17
C ALA A 21 -35.26 -9.68 -5.53
N ALA A 22 -35.25 -10.84 -6.19
CA ALA A 22 -36.47 -11.57 -6.50
C ALA A 22 -37.16 -12.05 -5.23
N ILE A 23 -36.46 -12.57 -4.24
CA ILE A 23 -37.04 -12.98 -2.95
C ILE A 23 -37.65 -11.78 -2.24
N ARG A 24 -36.95 -10.67 -2.13
CA ARG A 24 -37.44 -9.43 -1.48
C ARG A 24 -38.62 -8.81 -2.23
N ALA A 25 -38.71 -9.02 -3.55
CA ALA A 25 -39.84 -8.60 -4.37
C ALA A 25 -41.09 -9.53 -4.24
N GLY A 26 -40.98 -10.61 -3.46
CA GLY A 26 -42.10 -11.52 -3.20
C GLY A 26 -42.26 -12.64 -4.24
N TYR A 27 -41.17 -13.01 -4.94
CA TYR A 27 -41.12 -14.25 -5.73
C TYR A 27 -40.73 -15.42 -4.82
N SER A 28 -41.14 -16.65 -5.21
CA SER A 28 -40.81 -17.84 -4.44
C SER A 28 -39.31 -18.12 -4.39
N GLU A 29 -38.76 -18.39 -3.20
CA GLU A 29 -37.33 -18.71 -3.01
C GLU A 29 -36.88 -19.86 -3.91
N ARG A 30 -37.72 -20.88 -4.09
CA ARG A 30 -37.43 -22.05 -4.94
C ARG A 30 -37.19 -21.70 -6.40
N THR A 31 -37.76 -20.59 -6.91
CA THR A 31 -37.66 -20.16 -8.30
C THR A 31 -36.93 -18.82 -8.45
N ALA A 32 -36.48 -18.21 -7.34
CA ALA A 32 -35.90 -16.85 -7.32
C ALA A 32 -34.69 -16.69 -8.26
N TYR A 33 -33.85 -17.69 -8.36
CA TYR A 33 -32.71 -17.68 -9.28
C TYR A 33 -33.15 -17.52 -10.74
N SER A 34 -33.99 -18.42 -11.23
CA SER A 34 -34.46 -18.38 -12.62
C SER A 34 -35.37 -17.19 -12.90
N GLN A 35 -36.19 -16.77 -11.92
CA GLN A 35 -37.01 -15.56 -12.04
C GLN A 35 -36.14 -14.29 -12.10
N GLY A 36 -35.12 -14.17 -11.24
CA GLY A 36 -34.19 -13.03 -11.25
C GLY A 36 -33.48 -12.88 -12.59
N GLU A 37 -32.96 -13.98 -13.14
CA GLU A 37 -32.32 -13.97 -14.45
C GLU A 37 -33.27 -13.55 -15.59
N ARG A 38 -34.51 -14.08 -15.57
CA ARG A 38 -35.53 -13.73 -16.55
C ARG A 38 -35.94 -12.26 -16.43
N LEU A 39 -36.10 -11.75 -15.22
CA LEU A 39 -36.49 -10.36 -14.98
C LEU A 39 -35.40 -9.39 -15.48
N LEU A 40 -34.13 -9.71 -15.32
CA LEU A 40 -33.03 -8.90 -15.85
C LEU A 40 -33.00 -8.86 -17.40
N LYS A 41 -33.60 -9.85 -18.09
CA LYS A 41 -33.76 -9.86 -19.55
C LYS A 41 -35.01 -9.12 -20.01
N HIS A 42 -35.96 -8.82 -19.11
CA HIS A 42 -37.20 -8.13 -19.44
C HIS A 42 -36.97 -6.65 -19.75
N ALA A 43 -37.38 -6.17 -20.91
CA ALA A 43 -37.05 -4.83 -21.40
C ALA A 43 -37.50 -3.70 -20.47
N GLU A 44 -38.75 -3.76 -19.96
CA GLU A 44 -39.29 -2.75 -19.01
C GLU A 44 -38.55 -2.74 -17.67
N VAL A 45 -38.17 -3.90 -17.12
CA VAL A 45 -37.41 -4.02 -15.89
C VAL A 45 -36.01 -3.44 -16.06
N ARG A 46 -35.37 -3.73 -17.19
CA ARG A 46 -34.06 -3.14 -17.53
C ARG A 46 -34.11 -1.62 -17.64
N ALA A 47 -35.15 -1.09 -18.31
CA ALA A 47 -35.35 0.34 -18.43
C ALA A 47 -35.55 1.01 -17.06
N GLU A 48 -36.34 0.39 -16.16
CA GLU A 48 -36.55 0.90 -14.81
C GLU A 48 -35.28 0.84 -13.94
N ILE A 49 -34.52 -0.26 -14.02
CA ILE A 49 -33.21 -0.36 -13.35
C ILE A 49 -32.26 0.74 -13.84
N ALA A 50 -32.21 0.99 -15.16
CA ALA A 50 -31.39 2.05 -15.74
C ALA A 50 -31.82 3.44 -15.24
N ARG A 51 -33.14 3.71 -15.20
CA ARG A 51 -33.70 4.96 -14.70
C ARG A 51 -33.37 5.19 -13.22
N LEU A 52 -33.49 4.17 -12.39
CA LEU A 52 -33.20 4.25 -10.96
C LEU A 52 -31.70 4.44 -10.70
N ARG A 53 -30.83 3.78 -11.51
CA ARG A 53 -29.37 3.99 -11.45
C ARG A 53 -28.99 5.41 -11.84
N ALA A 54 -29.56 5.95 -12.92
CA ALA A 54 -29.31 7.32 -13.34
C ALA A 54 -29.71 8.32 -12.25
N LYS A 55 -30.88 8.15 -11.64
CA LYS A 55 -31.35 8.98 -10.52
C LYS A 55 -30.44 8.88 -9.29
N LEU A 56 -29.91 7.70 -8.97
CA LEU A 56 -28.97 7.50 -7.89
C LEU A 56 -27.64 8.16 -8.18
N SER A 57 -27.12 8.00 -9.42
CA SER A 57 -25.88 8.63 -9.87
C SER A 57 -25.98 10.16 -9.83
N GLU A 58 -27.09 10.72 -10.30
CA GLU A 58 -27.36 12.16 -10.23
C GLU A 58 -27.40 12.65 -8.79
N LYS A 59 -28.12 11.96 -7.90
CA LYS A 59 -28.21 12.32 -6.47
C LYS A 59 -26.86 12.28 -5.77
N LEU A 60 -25.99 11.38 -6.16
CA LEU A 60 -24.65 11.20 -5.56
C LEU A 60 -23.55 11.94 -6.31
N GLU A 61 -23.89 12.63 -7.40
CA GLU A 61 -22.94 13.31 -8.30
C GLU A 61 -21.81 12.38 -8.80
N ILE A 62 -22.08 11.06 -8.86
CA ILE A 62 -21.13 10.06 -9.33
C ILE A 62 -21.25 9.93 -10.83
N THR A 63 -20.23 10.36 -11.55
CA THR A 63 -20.11 10.17 -12.99
C THR A 63 -19.09 9.08 -13.32
N ALA A 64 -19.21 8.45 -14.49
CA ALA A 64 -18.21 7.50 -14.95
C ALA A 64 -16.82 8.16 -15.07
N GLU A 65 -16.80 9.42 -15.48
CA GLU A 65 -15.57 10.22 -15.59
C GLU A 65 -14.87 10.39 -14.23
N ASN A 66 -15.63 10.69 -13.15
CA ASN A 66 -15.07 10.84 -11.80
C ASN A 66 -14.47 9.52 -11.30
N VAL A 67 -15.12 8.37 -11.60
CA VAL A 67 -14.62 7.04 -11.22
C VAL A 67 -13.35 6.71 -12.00
N VAL A 68 -13.33 6.94 -13.30
CA VAL A 68 -12.16 6.70 -14.15
C VAL A 68 -11.01 7.61 -13.76
N LYS A 69 -11.28 8.89 -13.48
CA LYS A 69 -10.28 9.83 -12.99
C LYS A 69 -9.66 9.35 -11.68
N ARG A 70 -10.47 8.82 -10.76
CA ARG A 70 -9.96 8.27 -9.50
C ARG A 70 -9.07 7.06 -9.72
N TRP A 71 -9.42 6.13 -10.61
CA TRP A 71 -8.54 5.02 -10.97
C TRP A 71 -7.25 5.50 -11.62
N TRP A 72 -7.32 6.49 -12.49
CA TRP A 72 -6.15 7.09 -13.13
C TRP A 72 -5.21 7.74 -12.11
N GLU A 73 -5.75 8.49 -11.16
CA GLU A 73 -4.97 9.07 -10.04
C GLU A 73 -4.24 7.99 -9.23
N ILE A 74 -4.88 6.85 -8.95
CA ILE A 74 -4.25 5.73 -8.27
C ILE A 74 -3.16 5.10 -9.15
N ALA A 75 -3.47 4.83 -10.42
CA ALA A 75 -2.56 4.16 -11.34
C ALA A 75 -1.27 4.94 -11.60
N THR A 76 -1.35 6.27 -11.60
CA THR A 76 -0.23 7.17 -11.93
C THR A 76 0.40 7.85 -10.73
N ALA A 77 -0.06 7.54 -9.51
CA ALA A 77 0.51 8.09 -8.29
C ALA A 77 1.97 7.63 -8.09
N ASP A 78 2.84 8.53 -7.63
CA ASP A 78 4.20 8.17 -7.25
C ASP A 78 4.23 7.61 -5.81
N PRO A 79 4.62 6.35 -5.59
CA PRO A 79 4.79 5.78 -4.25
C PRO A 79 5.77 6.55 -3.36
N ASN A 80 6.73 7.26 -3.97
CA ASN A 80 7.69 8.08 -3.23
C ASN A 80 7.06 9.29 -2.54
N GLU A 81 5.84 9.68 -2.91
CA GLU A 81 5.09 10.68 -2.14
C GLU A 81 4.61 10.16 -0.78
N LEU A 82 4.54 8.82 -0.60
CA LEU A 82 4.11 8.17 0.64
C LEU A 82 5.29 7.69 1.49
N ILE A 83 6.26 7.03 0.85
CA ILE A 83 7.40 6.44 1.53
C ILE A 83 8.63 6.55 0.65
N GLN A 84 9.74 6.94 1.25
CA GLN A 84 11.00 7.13 0.56
C GLN A 84 12.11 6.39 1.29
N PHE A 85 12.98 5.73 0.54
CA PHE A 85 14.26 5.29 1.04
C PHE A 85 15.28 6.40 0.80
N ARG A 86 15.71 7.07 1.86
CA ARG A 86 16.64 8.18 1.81
C ARG A 86 18.02 7.77 2.35
N ARG A 87 19.04 8.42 1.89
CA ARG A 87 20.38 8.36 2.47
C ARG A 87 20.71 9.73 3.05
N HIS A 88 21.05 9.75 4.32
CA HIS A 88 21.41 10.97 5.05
C HIS A 88 22.89 10.97 5.38
N CYS A 89 23.49 12.14 5.61
CA CYS A 89 24.85 12.21 6.08
C CYS A 89 25.01 11.50 7.43
N CYS A 90 26.12 10.80 7.61
CA CYS A 90 26.53 10.31 8.91
C CYS A 90 27.11 11.44 9.77
N ARG A 91 27.33 11.20 11.06
CA ARG A 91 27.89 12.18 11.99
C ARG A 91 29.29 12.66 11.63
N TYR A 92 29.99 11.93 10.75
CA TYR A 92 31.37 12.18 10.35
C TYR A 92 31.48 12.86 9.00
N CYS A 93 30.39 12.94 8.21
CA CYS A 93 30.43 13.49 6.86
C CYS A 93 30.93 14.94 6.80
N HIS A 94 30.49 15.77 7.76
CA HIS A 94 30.70 17.21 7.74
C HIS A 94 31.37 17.75 9.01
N GLY A 95 31.85 16.86 9.87
CA GLY A 95 32.70 17.24 11.01
C GLY A 95 34.09 17.67 10.56
N GLU A 96 34.75 18.52 11.35
CA GLU A 96 36.14 18.95 11.08
C GLU A 96 37.03 17.71 11.04
N GLY A 97 37.80 17.55 9.97
CA GLY A 97 38.65 16.39 9.75
C GLY A 97 37.91 15.05 9.73
N HIS A 98 36.64 15.05 9.39
CA HIS A 98 35.76 13.89 9.49
C HIS A 98 35.64 13.30 10.90
N ALA A 99 35.82 14.11 11.94
CA ALA A 99 35.49 13.73 13.33
C ALA A 99 33.98 13.82 13.58
N TYR A 100 33.54 13.25 14.70
CA TYR A 100 32.12 13.19 15.07
C TYR A 100 31.54 14.58 15.29
N GLN A 101 30.53 14.97 14.52
CA GLN A 101 29.87 16.27 14.60
C GLN A 101 28.62 16.22 15.48
N TRP A 102 28.58 17.10 16.47
CA TRP A 102 27.44 17.28 17.39
C TRP A 102 26.41 18.25 16.78
N ARG A 103 25.15 18.14 17.19
CA ARG A 103 24.12 19.11 16.81
C ARG A 103 24.38 20.46 17.45
N ASP A 104 24.66 20.44 18.75
CA ASP A 104 24.92 21.61 19.57
C ASP A 104 25.73 21.24 20.83
N ALA A 105 26.14 22.26 21.58
CA ALA A 105 26.90 22.09 22.82
C ALA A 105 26.13 21.32 23.91
N ASN A 106 24.80 21.38 23.93
CA ASN A 106 23.99 20.66 24.93
C ASN A 106 24.01 19.15 24.65
N GLU A 107 23.93 18.74 23.37
CA GLU A 107 24.07 17.33 23.00
C GLU A 107 25.42 16.77 23.43
N PHE A 108 26.51 17.51 23.16
CA PHE A 108 27.85 17.14 23.60
C PHE A 108 27.95 17.04 25.14
N ALA A 109 27.49 18.06 25.88
CA ALA A 109 27.53 18.06 27.33
C ALA A 109 26.76 16.88 27.94
N ALA A 110 25.58 16.57 27.39
CA ALA A 110 24.78 15.41 27.81
C ALA A 110 25.50 14.08 27.54
N ALA A 111 26.12 13.92 26.38
CA ALA A 111 26.89 12.72 26.05
C ALA A 111 28.13 12.56 26.94
N LEU A 112 28.82 13.67 27.21
CA LEU A 112 29.98 13.69 28.10
C LEU A 112 29.61 13.33 29.56
N ALA A 113 28.48 13.86 30.06
CA ALA A 113 27.97 13.52 31.39
C ALA A 113 27.61 12.03 31.48
N ALA A 114 26.87 11.51 30.50
CA ALA A 114 26.51 10.09 30.45
C ALA A 114 27.74 9.17 30.37
N ALA A 115 28.77 9.54 29.61
CA ALA A 115 30.02 8.77 29.55
C ALA A 115 30.76 8.76 30.89
N LYS A 116 30.80 9.91 31.58
CA LYS A 116 31.38 10.00 32.93
C LYS A 116 30.62 9.15 33.95
N ASP A 117 29.28 9.21 33.93
CA ASP A 117 28.46 8.39 34.84
C ASP A 117 28.66 6.88 34.61
N GLN A 118 28.80 6.45 33.35
CA GLN A 118 29.11 5.05 33.01
C GLN A 118 30.49 4.62 33.55
N LEU A 119 31.49 5.48 33.42
CA LEU A 119 32.83 5.23 34.01
C LEU A 119 32.80 5.16 35.54
N ASP A 120 32.03 6.02 36.19
CA ASP A 120 31.88 6.02 37.64
C ASP A 120 31.08 4.83 38.16
N GLN A 121 30.07 4.36 37.44
CA GLN A 121 29.36 3.11 37.74
C GLN A 121 30.27 1.89 37.54
N GLY A 122 31.08 1.85 36.49
CA GLY A 122 32.08 0.83 36.25
C GLY A 122 33.13 0.76 37.37
N LYS A 123 33.52 1.89 37.98
CA LYS A 123 34.38 1.95 39.15
C LYS A 123 33.71 1.37 40.39
N LYS A 124 32.41 1.61 40.60
CA LYS A 124 31.66 1.12 41.78
C LYS A 124 31.41 -0.39 41.77
N VAL A 125 31.33 -1.02 40.60
CA VAL A 125 31.18 -2.48 40.44
C VAL A 125 32.49 -3.21 40.70
N GLY A 126 33.61 -2.50 40.72
CA GLY A 126 34.97 -3.04 40.92
C GLY A 126 35.53 -2.93 42.36
N ASP A 127 34.72 -2.65 43.37
CA ASP A 127 35.19 -2.54 44.77
C ASP A 127 35.56 -3.90 45.44
N ASP A 128 35.30 -5.04 44.75
CA ASP A 128 35.86 -6.32 45.10
C ASP A 128 37.26 -6.45 44.48
N ASP A 129 38.28 -6.68 45.30
CA ASP A 129 39.71 -6.57 44.98
C ASP A 129 40.19 -7.29 43.70
N GLU A 130 39.51 -8.33 43.27
CA GLU A 130 39.82 -9.13 42.08
C GLU A 130 39.15 -8.59 40.79
N THR A 131 37.94 -8.05 40.90
CA THR A 131 37.20 -7.42 39.79
C THR A 131 37.75 -6.03 39.46
N ALA A 132 38.26 -5.30 40.49
CA ALA A 132 38.90 -4.01 40.29
C ALA A 132 40.24 -4.13 39.53
N ARG A 133 41.02 -5.17 39.75
CA ARG A 133 42.25 -5.46 39.02
C ARG A 133 41.95 -5.86 37.57
N ALA A 134 41.03 -6.79 37.33
CA ALA A 134 40.65 -7.21 35.99
C ALA A 134 40.05 -6.05 35.18
N TRP A 135 39.31 -5.15 35.82
CA TRP A 135 38.76 -3.95 35.22
C TRP A 135 39.86 -2.91 34.90
N MET A 136 40.80 -2.72 35.86
CA MET A 136 41.95 -1.83 35.70
C MET A 136 42.90 -2.32 34.59
N ASP A 137 43.19 -3.63 34.51
CA ASP A 137 43.99 -4.23 33.44
C ASP A 137 43.32 -4.10 32.06
N ARG A 138 41.97 -4.21 31.99
CA ARG A 138 41.21 -3.99 30.76
C ARG A 138 41.22 -2.52 30.31
N ILE A 139 41.20 -1.58 31.25
CA ILE A 139 41.32 -0.14 30.97
C ILE A 139 42.73 0.25 30.58
N LEU A 140 43.75 -0.35 31.20
CA LEU A 140 45.15 -0.06 30.89
C LEU A 140 45.64 -0.72 29.60
N SER A 141 45.06 -1.88 29.23
CA SER A 141 45.37 -2.58 28.00
C SER A 141 44.68 -1.98 26.75
N ASP A 142 43.51 -1.35 26.96
CA ASP A 142 42.70 -0.78 25.88
C ASP A 142 42.72 0.74 25.93
N ALA A 143 43.75 1.42 25.51
CA ALA A 143 43.86 2.88 25.35
C ALA A 143 43.49 3.76 26.57
N PRO A 144 44.08 4.91 26.79
CA PRO A 144 43.87 5.77 27.97
C PRO A 144 42.39 6.16 28.13
N ILE A 145 41.89 6.25 29.36
CA ILE A 145 40.51 6.61 29.72
C ILE A 145 40.02 7.87 28.98
N ALA A 146 40.92 8.80 28.70
CA ALA A 146 40.66 10.00 27.92
C ALA A 146 40.19 9.69 26.48
N SER A 147 40.54 8.54 25.87
CA SER A 147 40.11 8.14 24.53
C SER A 147 38.71 7.53 24.50
N LYS A 148 38.10 7.27 25.66
CA LYS A 148 36.71 6.73 25.76
C LYS A 148 35.69 7.83 26.02
N LEU A 149 36.12 9.05 26.32
CA LEU A 149 35.21 10.18 26.44
C LEU A 149 34.94 10.80 25.08
N PRO A 150 33.69 11.22 24.83
CA PRO A 150 33.38 11.97 23.61
C PRO A 150 34.18 13.27 23.57
N THR A 151 34.66 13.61 22.37
CA THR A 151 35.34 14.88 22.08
C THR A 151 34.46 15.75 21.17
N ASP A 152 34.72 17.02 21.11
CA ASP A 152 34.06 17.97 20.23
C ASP A 152 34.92 18.39 19.00
N ASP A 153 35.93 17.59 18.67
CA ASP A 153 36.87 17.84 17.58
C ASP A 153 36.15 18.01 16.22
N GLY A 154 35.04 17.33 15.99
CA GLY A 154 34.22 17.45 14.77
C GLY A 154 33.30 18.68 14.76
N GLY A 155 33.32 19.47 15.85
CA GLY A 155 32.52 20.67 15.98
C GLY A 155 31.00 20.43 16.12
N TYR A 156 30.26 21.50 15.93
CA TYR A 156 28.79 21.53 16.10
C TYR A 156 28.08 21.81 14.78
N GLY A 157 26.73 21.74 14.81
CA GLY A 157 25.90 22.08 13.64
C GLY A 157 25.56 20.88 12.76
N PHE A 158 25.60 19.65 13.30
CA PHE A 158 25.12 18.48 12.56
C PHE A 158 23.66 18.62 12.16
N ARG A 159 23.40 18.38 10.88
CA ARG A 159 22.06 18.34 10.30
C ARG A 159 21.90 17.07 9.49
N ARG A 160 20.93 16.23 9.91
CA ARG A 160 20.66 14.93 9.28
C ARG A 160 20.19 15.03 7.83
N ASP A 161 19.56 16.17 7.47
CA ASP A 161 18.97 16.41 6.14
C ASP A 161 20.00 16.76 5.04
N ARG A 162 21.28 16.86 5.38
CA ARG A 162 22.37 17.10 4.42
C ARG A 162 22.68 15.80 3.66
N GLU A 163 23.16 15.97 2.43
CA GLU A 163 23.67 14.85 1.64
C GLU A 163 24.96 14.27 2.23
N PRO A 164 25.22 12.97 2.06
CA PRO A 164 26.47 12.35 2.44
C PRO A 164 27.67 13.04 1.74
N HIS A 165 28.79 13.17 2.44
CA HIS A 165 30.02 13.68 1.85
C HIS A 165 30.74 12.56 1.10
N ALA A 166 31.09 12.76 -0.17
CA ALA A 166 31.65 11.72 -1.04
C ALA A 166 32.94 11.09 -0.46
N ASP A 167 33.77 11.89 0.19
CA ASP A 167 35.07 11.45 0.73
C ASP A 167 34.99 11.09 2.22
N CYS A 168 33.80 10.87 2.78
CA CYS A 168 33.65 10.52 4.18
C CYS A 168 34.21 9.12 4.47
N PRO A 169 35.26 8.97 5.31
CA PRO A 169 35.89 7.67 5.57
C PRO A 169 35.03 6.74 6.43
N ASN A 170 33.97 7.26 7.07
CA ASN A 170 33.13 6.47 7.95
C ASN A 170 31.93 5.82 7.21
N CYS A 171 31.47 6.40 6.14
CA CYS A 171 30.35 5.86 5.36
C CYS A 171 30.66 5.70 3.87
N ASP A 172 31.91 5.89 3.47
CA ASP A 172 32.41 5.77 2.08
C ASP A 172 31.57 6.55 1.06
N GLY A 173 31.04 7.72 1.48
CA GLY A 173 30.14 8.55 0.68
C GLY A 173 28.71 8.04 0.56
N GLU A 174 28.40 6.82 1.04
CA GLU A 174 27.08 6.23 0.89
C GLU A 174 26.03 6.80 1.87
N GLY A 175 26.49 7.33 3.02
CA GLY A 175 25.58 7.81 4.08
C GLY A 175 24.87 6.71 4.86
N VAL A 176 23.93 7.13 5.68
CA VAL A 176 23.12 6.24 6.54
C VAL A 176 21.73 6.08 5.91
N PRO A 177 21.30 4.85 5.62
CA PRO A 177 19.96 4.61 5.06
C PRO A 177 18.87 4.96 6.09
N ASP A 178 17.77 5.54 5.60
CA ASP A 178 16.61 5.90 6.41
C ASP A 178 15.31 5.74 5.61
N ILE A 179 14.26 5.27 6.27
CA ILE A 179 12.94 5.15 5.70
C ILE A 179 12.12 6.37 6.16
N HIS A 180 11.81 7.25 5.21
CA HIS A 180 10.98 8.42 5.46
C HIS A 180 9.55 8.16 5.03
N ALA A 181 8.60 8.22 5.97
CA ALA A 181 7.17 8.18 5.70
C ALA A 181 6.58 9.59 5.74
N ALA A 182 5.80 9.95 4.73
CA ALA A 182 5.09 11.22 4.69
C ALA A 182 3.97 11.28 5.75
N ASP A 183 3.68 12.47 6.27
CA ASP A 183 2.55 12.69 7.17
C ASP A 183 1.23 12.48 6.40
N SER A 184 0.54 11.36 6.70
CA SER A 184 -0.69 10.98 6.02
C SER A 184 -1.84 11.99 6.14
N ARG A 185 -1.77 12.92 7.10
CA ARG A 185 -2.73 14.03 7.25
C ARG A 185 -2.55 15.11 6.19
N LYS A 186 -1.36 15.20 5.59
CA LYS A 186 -0.99 16.21 4.60
C LYS A 186 -1.05 15.71 3.16
N LEU A 187 -1.40 14.43 2.95
CA LEU A 187 -1.50 13.86 1.62
C LEU A 187 -2.65 14.48 0.82
N THR A 188 -2.37 14.85 -0.41
CA THR A 188 -3.31 15.44 -1.37
C THR A 188 -3.24 14.73 -2.73
N GLY A 189 -4.18 15.00 -3.62
CA GLY A 189 -4.15 14.50 -5.00
C GLY A 189 -3.97 12.99 -5.13
N SER A 190 -3.07 12.57 -6.02
CA SER A 190 -2.75 11.18 -6.35
C SER A 190 -2.18 10.41 -5.16
N ALA A 191 -1.32 11.01 -4.35
CA ALA A 191 -0.78 10.40 -3.14
C ALA A 191 -1.91 10.03 -2.14
N ARG A 192 -2.90 10.91 -1.96
CA ARG A 192 -4.08 10.62 -1.14
C ARG A 192 -4.94 9.51 -1.74
N ALA A 193 -5.00 9.43 -3.07
CA ALA A 193 -5.72 8.37 -3.78
C ALA A 193 -5.05 7.01 -3.59
N LEU A 194 -3.72 6.98 -3.63
CA LEU A 194 -2.91 5.77 -3.48
C LEU A 194 -2.92 5.22 -2.05
N TYR A 195 -2.98 6.10 -1.04
CA TYR A 195 -2.92 5.71 0.37
C TYR A 195 -4.13 4.89 0.80
N ALA A 196 -3.91 3.66 1.28
CA ALA A 196 -4.95 2.75 1.77
C ALA A 196 -4.95 2.58 3.30
N GLY A 197 -3.92 3.09 4.00
CA GLY A 197 -3.84 3.04 5.46
C GLY A 197 -2.45 2.66 5.97
N VAL A 198 -2.33 2.55 7.29
CA VAL A 198 -1.11 2.10 8.00
C VAL A 198 -1.47 0.91 8.87
N LYS A 199 -0.60 -0.08 8.88
CA LYS A 199 -0.65 -1.20 9.80
C LYS A 199 0.58 -1.17 10.70
N GLN A 200 0.38 -1.18 12.02
CA GLN A 200 1.48 -1.36 12.95
C GLN A 200 1.86 -2.84 13.01
N THR A 201 3.15 -3.11 12.94
CA THR A 201 3.73 -4.45 13.03
C THR A 201 4.66 -4.52 14.23
N ARG A 202 5.14 -5.72 14.56
CA ARG A 202 6.08 -5.91 15.67
C ARG A 202 7.42 -5.19 15.45
N ASP A 203 7.85 -5.11 14.20
CA ASP A 203 9.17 -4.59 13.81
C ASP A 203 9.09 -3.16 13.24
N GLY A 204 7.90 -2.52 13.31
CA GLY A 204 7.71 -1.17 12.80
C GLY A 204 6.29 -0.92 12.29
N PHE A 205 6.14 -0.33 11.10
CA PHE A 205 4.86 -0.07 10.48
C PHE A 205 4.93 -0.35 8.96
N GLU A 206 3.79 -0.68 8.38
CA GLU A 206 3.59 -0.93 6.96
C GLU A 206 2.61 0.10 6.39
N ILE A 207 2.99 0.84 5.36
CA ILE A 207 2.08 1.72 4.62
C ILE A 207 1.40 0.87 3.54
N LYS A 208 0.07 0.79 3.64
CA LYS A 208 -0.74 0.12 2.62
C LYS A 208 -1.06 1.08 1.50
N MET A 209 -0.90 0.59 0.28
CA MET A 209 -1.20 1.31 -0.94
C MET A 209 -2.31 0.60 -1.72
N GLN A 210 -3.07 1.35 -2.50
CA GLN A 210 -3.99 0.80 -3.49
C GLN A 210 -3.20 0.11 -4.60
N ASP A 211 -3.79 -0.91 -5.21
CA ASP A 211 -3.19 -1.65 -6.31
C ASP A 211 -3.25 -0.82 -7.59
N GLN A 212 -2.10 -0.28 -8.00
CA GLN A 212 -1.94 0.54 -9.19
C GLN A 212 -2.18 -0.26 -10.48
N GLY A 213 -1.76 -1.52 -10.53
CA GLY A 213 -1.97 -2.40 -11.67
C GLY A 213 -3.46 -2.65 -11.89
N LYS A 214 -4.19 -2.99 -10.84
CA LYS A 214 -5.64 -3.17 -10.91
C LYS A 214 -6.40 -1.89 -11.27
N ALA A 215 -5.94 -0.75 -10.79
CA ALA A 215 -6.52 0.55 -11.16
C ALA A 215 -6.31 0.83 -12.65
N LEU A 216 -5.11 0.57 -13.18
CA LEU A 216 -4.79 0.71 -14.60
C LEU A 216 -5.63 -0.24 -15.48
N ASP A 217 -5.80 -1.49 -15.06
CA ASP A 217 -6.64 -2.48 -15.74
C ASP A 217 -8.10 -2.00 -15.84
N ASN A 218 -8.63 -1.39 -14.77
CA ASN A 218 -10.00 -0.85 -14.80
C ASN A 218 -10.14 0.31 -15.81
N VAL A 219 -9.14 1.19 -15.89
CA VAL A 219 -9.09 2.27 -16.89
C VAL A 219 -9.03 1.68 -18.31
N ALA A 220 -8.16 0.70 -18.54
CA ALA A 220 -8.00 0.04 -19.83
C ALA A 220 -9.29 -0.68 -20.28
N ARG A 221 -10.01 -1.32 -19.37
CA ARG A 221 -11.32 -1.95 -19.62
C ARG A 221 -12.38 -0.90 -19.98
N TYR A 222 -12.42 0.21 -19.24
CA TYR A 222 -13.35 1.31 -19.56
C TYR A 222 -13.09 1.90 -20.94
N LEU A 223 -11.83 2.04 -21.34
CA LEU A 223 -11.43 2.53 -22.67
C LEU A 223 -11.58 1.48 -23.78
N GLY A 224 -11.95 0.22 -23.45
CA GLY A 224 -12.11 -0.86 -24.43
C GLY A 224 -10.79 -1.31 -25.07
N LEU A 225 -9.65 -1.13 -24.38
CA LEU A 225 -8.34 -1.53 -24.89
C LEU A 225 -8.16 -3.06 -24.88
N PHE A 226 -8.85 -3.77 -23.99
CA PHE A 226 -8.92 -5.21 -23.98
C PHE A 226 -10.05 -5.68 -24.89
N LYS A 227 -9.70 -6.25 -26.03
CA LYS A 227 -10.65 -6.92 -26.92
C LYS A 227 -10.64 -8.41 -26.61
N ASP A 228 -11.62 -8.88 -25.84
CA ASP A 228 -11.89 -10.30 -25.73
C ASP A 228 -12.40 -10.80 -27.09
N ARG A 229 -11.50 -11.23 -27.96
CA ARG A 229 -11.87 -11.93 -29.18
C ARG A 229 -12.27 -13.35 -28.78
N MET A 230 -13.55 -13.55 -28.55
CA MET A 230 -14.12 -14.89 -28.55
C MET A 230 -14.32 -15.31 -30.00
N GLU A 231 -13.35 -15.99 -30.60
CA GLU A 231 -13.51 -16.65 -31.86
C GLU A 231 -14.47 -17.83 -31.69
N VAL A 232 -15.77 -17.58 -31.87
CA VAL A 232 -16.75 -18.66 -31.96
C VAL A 232 -16.59 -19.24 -33.37
N ASN A 233 -15.91 -20.37 -33.47
CA ASN A 233 -15.78 -21.08 -34.75
C ASN A 233 -17.14 -21.70 -35.08
N VAL A 234 -17.97 -20.95 -35.80
CA VAL A 234 -19.33 -21.32 -36.18
C VAL A 234 -19.33 -22.58 -37.09
N THR A 235 -18.22 -22.82 -37.81
CA THR A 235 -18.05 -24.00 -38.67
C THR A 235 -17.99 -25.30 -37.85
N ASP A 236 -17.33 -25.34 -36.71
CA ASP A 236 -17.28 -26.51 -35.82
C ASP A 236 -18.65 -26.85 -35.24
N ARG A 237 -19.44 -25.83 -34.90
CA ARG A 237 -20.79 -26.05 -34.37
C ARG A 237 -21.75 -26.61 -35.41
N ALA A 238 -21.67 -26.16 -36.66
CA ALA A 238 -22.45 -26.71 -37.76
C ALA A 238 -22.06 -28.16 -38.10
N ALA A 239 -20.76 -28.46 -38.08
CA ALA A 239 -20.24 -29.82 -38.28
C ALA A 239 -20.66 -30.78 -37.12
N MET A 240 -20.63 -30.31 -35.88
CA MET A 240 -21.11 -31.10 -34.73
C MET A 240 -22.61 -31.38 -34.79
N ILE A 241 -23.42 -30.38 -35.21
CA ILE A 241 -24.89 -30.57 -35.39
C ILE A 241 -25.16 -31.52 -36.53
N ALA A 242 -24.44 -31.43 -37.64
CA ALA A 242 -24.58 -32.34 -38.77
C ALA A 242 -24.20 -33.78 -38.40
N ALA A 243 -23.10 -33.95 -37.66
CA ALA A 243 -22.67 -35.26 -37.14
C ALA A 243 -23.67 -35.85 -36.15
N ALA A 244 -24.26 -35.05 -35.27
CA ALA A 244 -25.30 -35.49 -34.33
C ALA A 244 -26.60 -35.92 -35.06
N ARG A 245 -27.01 -35.17 -36.09
CA ARG A 245 -28.17 -35.54 -36.93
C ARG A 245 -27.94 -36.85 -37.68
N LYS A 246 -26.73 -37.08 -38.19
CA LYS A 246 -26.35 -38.30 -38.91
C LYS A 246 -26.37 -39.54 -37.99
N ARG A 247 -25.90 -39.37 -36.73
CA ARG A 247 -25.99 -40.44 -35.70
C ARG A 247 -27.43 -40.75 -35.27
N ALA A 248 -28.27 -39.71 -35.17
CA ALA A 248 -29.68 -39.87 -34.79
C ALA A 248 -30.51 -40.55 -35.93
N ALA A 249 -30.16 -40.32 -37.20
CA ALA A 249 -30.79 -40.96 -38.34
C ALA A 249 -30.39 -42.46 -38.39
N ALA A 250 -29.11 -42.81 -38.23
CA ALA A 250 -28.63 -44.18 -38.24
C ALA A 250 -29.26 -45.05 -37.11
N LYS A 251 -29.64 -44.47 -35.98
CA LYS A 251 -30.33 -45.16 -34.86
C LYS A 251 -31.83 -45.39 -35.10
N ARG A 252 -32.41 -44.84 -36.15
CA ARG A 252 -33.81 -45.02 -36.51
C ARG A 252 -34.04 -46.11 -37.52
N ASP A 253 -32.96 -46.56 -38.21
CA ASP A 253 -32.97 -47.57 -39.24
C ASP A 253 -32.51 -48.97 -38.69
N GLU A 254 -32.23 -49.06 -37.36
CA GLU A 254 -32.07 -50.28 -36.59
C GLU A 254 -33.34 -50.58 -35.78
#